data_6d097db116d35df8518d39ce9397b485
#
_entry.id   6d097db116d35df8518d39ce9397b485
#
_cell.length_a   1.000
_cell.length_b   1.000
_cell.length_c   1.000
_cell.angle_alpha   90.00
_cell.angle_beta   90.00
_cell.angle_gamma   90.00
#
_symmetry.space_group_name_H-M   'P 1'
#
loop_
_entity.id
_entity.type
_entity.pdbx_description
1 polymer ?
#
loop_
_entity_poly.entity_id
_entity_poly.type
_entity_poly.pdbx_seq_one_letter_code
_entity_poly.pdbx_strand_id
1 'polypeptide(L)'
;MMNISDNPLRPGDTAPRFQLPAVNREGTVSLEDYRDKRAVMVCLYRGLHCPFCRRHIARLATVRDKLGEQGVATVAIVNTELERARQYFQYRPVRVELGTDPEALTHRAFGVTKFVLMPDTTDPRELQWPRTSTMAQLMNNPVNPHGDLPEKMNLMAATQYLNQKDGFEMTDVDARISQANGTQFTSQFLVDAGGVVRWSFVEARDGPEGMGGSAGEEEMVAAAKAIGR
;
A
#
# COMPACT_ATOMS: atom_id res chain seq x y z
N MET A 1 14.59 -11.95 -15.77
CA MET A 1 13.42 -11.13 -16.16
C MET A 1 12.35 -11.33 -15.11
N MET A 2 11.90 -10.29 -14.42
CA MET A 2 10.74 -10.38 -13.53
C MET A 2 9.49 -10.57 -14.40
N ASN A 3 8.73 -11.63 -14.14
CA ASN A 3 7.42 -11.83 -14.76
C ASN A 3 6.49 -10.77 -14.19
N ILE A 4 6.19 -9.73 -14.95
CA ILE A 4 5.23 -8.68 -14.57
C ILE A 4 3.85 -9.25 -14.88
N SER A 5 3.14 -9.68 -13.83
CA SER A 5 1.73 -10.08 -13.94
C SER A 5 0.85 -8.83 -13.85
N ASP A 6 -0.13 -8.69 -14.74
CA ASP A 6 -1.14 -7.63 -14.66
C ASP A 6 -2.27 -7.92 -13.66
N ASN A 7 -2.16 -9.01 -12.92
CA ASN A 7 -3.11 -9.39 -11.89
C ASN A 7 -2.39 -9.55 -10.54
N PRO A 8 -2.96 -9.04 -9.45
CA PRO A 8 -2.41 -9.23 -8.11
C PRO A 8 -2.24 -10.71 -7.76
N LEU A 9 -1.13 -11.00 -7.08
CA LEU A 9 -0.85 -12.33 -6.58
C LEU A 9 -2.00 -12.85 -5.70
N ARG A 10 -2.23 -14.15 -5.79
CA ARG A 10 -3.28 -14.86 -5.06
C ARG A 10 -2.68 -15.87 -4.09
N PRO A 11 -3.43 -16.33 -3.09
CA PRO A 11 -3.02 -17.47 -2.28
C PRO A 11 -2.58 -18.66 -3.15
N GLY A 12 -1.38 -19.17 -2.89
CA GLY A 12 -0.71 -20.22 -3.65
C GLY A 12 0.39 -19.73 -4.59
N ASP A 13 0.42 -18.44 -4.96
CA ASP A 13 1.47 -17.90 -5.81
C ASP A 13 2.77 -17.71 -5.04
N THR A 14 3.90 -17.83 -5.73
CA THR A 14 5.22 -17.52 -5.17
C THR A 14 5.42 -16.01 -5.13
N ALA A 15 5.74 -15.47 -3.95
CA ALA A 15 6.06 -14.06 -3.78
C ALA A 15 7.40 -13.71 -4.46
N PRO A 16 7.45 -12.63 -5.26
CA PRO A 16 8.68 -12.18 -5.90
C PRO A 16 9.67 -11.65 -4.85
N ARG A 17 10.95 -11.82 -5.15
CA ARG A 17 12.02 -11.27 -4.31
C ARG A 17 12.09 -9.76 -4.47
N PHE A 18 12.38 -9.08 -3.36
CA PHE A 18 12.75 -7.67 -3.36
C PHE A 18 13.89 -7.44 -2.37
N GLN A 19 14.67 -6.41 -2.64
CA GLN A 19 15.68 -5.87 -1.74
C GLN A 19 15.71 -4.36 -1.92
N LEU A 20 15.34 -3.61 -0.90
CA LEU A 20 15.08 -2.18 -0.97
C LEU A 20 15.84 -1.43 0.13
N PRO A 21 16.24 -0.16 -0.10
CA PRO A 21 16.84 0.66 0.94
C PRO A 21 15.93 0.76 2.17
N ALA A 22 16.49 0.53 3.36
CA ALA A 22 15.78 0.66 4.62
C ALA A 22 15.70 2.12 5.07
N VAL A 23 14.52 2.55 5.54
CA VAL A 23 14.28 3.93 5.99
C VAL A 23 14.77 4.16 7.41
N ASN A 24 14.36 3.30 8.33
CA ASN A 24 14.54 3.45 9.77
C ASN A 24 15.80 2.77 10.34
N ARG A 25 16.65 2.29 9.48
CA ARG A 25 17.99 1.78 9.78
C ARG A 25 18.90 1.84 8.55
N GLU A 26 20.16 1.55 8.70
CA GLU A 26 21.05 1.35 7.57
C GLU A 26 20.85 0.01 6.88
N GLY A 27 21.31 -0.09 5.64
CA GLY A 27 21.22 -1.30 4.83
C GLY A 27 19.88 -1.43 4.09
N THR A 28 19.41 -2.64 3.96
CA THR A 28 18.24 -2.98 3.12
C THR A 28 17.20 -3.79 3.88
N VAL A 29 15.97 -3.76 3.38
CA VAL A 29 14.86 -4.64 3.74
C VAL A 29 14.65 -5.59 2.57
N SER A 30 14.63 -6.89 2.83
CA SER A 30 14.49 -7.94 1.82
C SER A 30 13.48 -8.99 2.23
N LEU A 31 12.77 -9.57 1.25
CA LEU A 31 11.92 -10.75 1.53
C LEU A 31 12.74 -11.94 2.01
N GLU A 32 13.99 -12.09 1.55
CA GLU A 32 14.90 -13.17 1.95
C GLU A 32 15.30 -13.10 3.44
N ASP A 33 15.15 -11.95 4.10
CA ASP A 33 15.39 -11.83 5.55
C ASP A 33 14.44 -12.70 6.38
N TYR A 34 13.29 -13.05 5.81
CA TYR A 34 12.20 -13.81 6.45
C TYR A 34 12.09 -15.26 5.95
N ARG A 35 12.64 -15.57 4.76
CA ARG A 35 12.58 -16.92 4.17
C ARG A 35 13.16 -17.96 5.12
N ASP A 36 12.49 -19.11 5.21
CA ASP A 36 12.81 -20.25 6.07
C ASP A 36 12.90 -19.94 7.58
N LYS A 37 12.45 -18.73 7.99
CA LYS A 37 12.47 -18.28 9.39
C LYS A 37 11.07 -18.05 9.93
N ARG A 38 10.27 -17.25 9.23
CA ARG A 38 8.91 -16.86 9.65
C ARG A 38 8.11 -16.25 8.50
N ALA A 39 6.80 -16.25 8.64
CA ALA A 39 5.92 -15.54 7.74
C ALA A 39 6.10 -14.00 7.86
N VAL A 40 5.74 -13.28 6.81
CA VAL A 40 5.81 -11.83 6.76
C VAL A 40 4.58 -11.21 6.09
N MET A 41 4.01 -10.19 6.71
CA MET A 41 3.00 -9.32 6.11
C MET A 41 3.73 -8.22 5.34
N VAL A 42 3.64 -8.26 4.00
CA VAL A 42 4.20 -7.27 3.08
C VAL A 42 3.12 -6.27 2.71
N CYS A 43 3.29 -5.02 3.11
CA CYS A 43 2.33 -3.94 2.87
C CYS A 43 2.91 -2.94 1.85
N LEU A 44 2.24 -2.77 0.72
CA LEU A 44 2.68 -1.93 -0.37
C LEU A 44 1.84 -0.64 -0.40
N TYR A 45 2.49 0.51 -0.26
CA TYR A 45 1.84 1.81 -0.17
C TYR A 45 2.33 2.79 -1.23
N ARG A 46 1.43 3.67 -1.69
CA ARG A 46 1.78 4.85 -2.47
C ARG A 46 2.77 5.74 -1.72
N GLY A 47 3.28 6.77 -2.38
CA GLY A 47 4.17 7.74 -1.77
C GLY A 47 3.53 8.57 -0.64
N LEU A 48 4.33 9.42 -0.02
CA LEU A 48 3.89 10.27 1.10
C LEU A 48 2.82 11.29 0.72
N HIS A 49 2.64 11.60 -0.56
CA HIS A 49 1.53 12.41 -1.07
C HIS A 49 0.13 11.83 -0.74
N CYS A 50 0.05 10.52 -0.49
CA CYS A 50 -1.19 9.83 -0.16
C CYS A 50 -1.47 9.88 1.36
N PRO A 51 -2.45 10.65 1.85
CA PRO A 51 -2.72 10.77 3.28
C PRO A 51 -3.25 9.46 3.89
N PHE A 52 -4.02 8.68 3.13
CA PHE A 52 -4.48 7.36 3.57
C PHE A 52 -3.28 6.43 3.83
N CYS A 53 -2.29 6.40 2.93
CA CYS A 53 -1.10 5.56 3.07
C CYS A 53 -0.28 5.92 4.31
N ARG A 54 -0.10 7.23 4.60
CA ARG A 54 0.59 7.67 5.81
C ARG A 54 -0.11 7.18 7.07
N ARG A 55 -1.45 7.22 7.09
CA ARG A 55 -2.27 6.74 8.22
C ARG A 55 -2.25 5.22 8.33
N HIS A 56 -2.26 4.49 7.21
CA HIS A 56 -2.12 3.03 7.22
C HIS A 56 -0.77 2.61 7.80
N ILE A 57 0.34 3.26 7.40
CA ILE A 57 1.67 2.98 7.96
C ILE A 57 1.69 3.24 9.48
N ALA A 58 1.07 4.33 9.94
CA ALA A 58 0.98 4.61 11.38
C ALA A 58 0.17 3.54 12.14
N ARG A 59 -0.92 3.04 11.57
CA ARG A 59 -1.74 1.96 12.16
C ARG A 59 -1.01 0.63 12.18
N LEU A 60 -0.17 0.34 11.18
CA LEU A 60 0.62 -0.89 11.17
C LEU A 60 1.51 -1.05 12.41
N ALA A 61 1.92 0.05 13.05
CA ALA A 61 2.71 -0.01 14.27
C ALA A 61 1.97 -0.73 15.42
N THR A 62 0.63 -0.61 15.48
CA THR A 62 -0.22 -1.32 16.45
C THR A 62 -0.49 -2.76 16.00
N VAL A 63 -0.83 -2.95 14.72
CA VAL A 63 -1.14 -4.27 14.15
C VAL A 63 0.07 -5.19 14.18
N ARG A 64 1.28 -4.65 13.97
CA ARG A 64 2.55 -5.37 13.99
C ARG A 64 2.74 -6.23 15.24
N ASP A 65 2.42 -5.68 16.41
CA ASP A 65 2.64 -6.40 17.68
C ASP A 65 1.72 -7.63 17.76
N LYS A 66 0.47 -7.50 17.34
CA LYS A 66 -0.51 -8.60 17.24
C LYS A 66 -0.13 -9.65 16.17
N LEU A 67 0.43 -9.21 15.04
CA LEU A 67 0.98 -10.13 14.03
C LEU A 67 2.21 -10.85 14.57
N GLY A 68 3.06 -10.16 15.34
CA GLY A 68 4.24 -10.72 16.01
C GLY A 68 3.89 -11.83 16.99
N GLU A 69 2.78 -11.71 17.75
CA GLU A 69 2.23 -12.74 18.61
C GLU A 69 1.84 -14.03 17.84
N GLN A 70 1.57 -13.89 16.54
CA GLN A 70 1.27 -15.01 15.64
C GLN A 70 2.52 -15.48 14.85
N GLY A 71 3.72 -15.01 15.21
CA GLY A 71 4.95 -15.35 14.51
C GLY A 71 5.14 -14.69 13.15
N VAL A 72 4.33 -13.67 12.82
CA VAL A 72 4.36 -12.94 11.54
C VAL A 72 5.12 -11.64 11.68
N ALA A 73 6.15 -11.43 10.87
CA ALA A 73 6.83 -10.15 10.72
C ALA A 73 5.99 -9.16 9.92
N THR A 74 6.31 -7.87 9.97
CA THR A 74 5.63 -6.83 9.20
C THR A 74 6.63 -5.93 8.50
N VAL A 75 6.47 -5.78 7.19
CA VAL A 75 7.27 -4.90 6.33
C VAL A 75 6.31 -3.97 5.58
N ALA A 76 6.61 -2.69 5.57
CA ALA A 76 5.93 -1.72 4.72
C ALA A 76 6.89 -1.18 3.66
N ILE A 77 6.40 -1.03 2.43
CA ILE A 77 7.13 -0.46 1.31
C ILE A 77 6.38 0.78 0.85
N VAL A 78 7.09 1.90 0.77
CA VAL A 78 6.51 3.19 0.37
C VAL A 78 7.18 3.71 -0.90
N ASN A 79 6.37 4.14 -1.86
CA ASN A 79 6.87 4.67 -3.14
C ASN A 79 7.33 6.11 -2.96
N THR A 80 8.54 6.28 -2.45
CA THR A 80 9.18 7.60 -2.31
C THR A 80 10.71 7.44 -2.29
N GLU A 81 11.42 8.54 -2.44
CA GLU A 81 12.88 8.55 -2.33
C GLU A 81 13.32 8.34 -0.86
N LEU A 82 14.46 7.66 -0.67
CA LEU A 82 14.96 7.29 0.65
C LEU A 82 15.12 8.50 1.58
N GLU A 83 15.77 9.56 1.11
CA GLU A 83 16.02 10.75 1.92
C GLU A 83 14.71 11.46 2.32
N ARG A 84 13.74 11.49 1.40
CA ARG A 84 12.40 12.05 1.69
C ARG A 84 11.65 11.21 2.74
N ALA A 85 11.74 9.88 2.64
CA ALA A 85 11.17 8.98 3.64
C ALA A 85 11.82 9.18 5.01
N ARG A 86 13.16 9.20 5.07
CA ARG A 86 13.91 9.44 6.31
C ARG A 86 13.53 10.75 6.97
N GLN A 87 13.49 11.84 6.20
CA GLN A 87 13.08 13.16 6.69
C GLN A 87 11.67 13.13 7.27
N TYR A 88 10.71 12.47 6.60
CA TYR A 88 9.34 12.39 7.07
C TYR A 88 9.21 11.55 8.35
N PHE A 89 9.79 10.35 8.36
CA PHE A 89 9.66 9.41 9.46
C PHE A 89 10.57 9.72 10.66
N GLN A 90 11.57 10.59 10.51
CA GLN A 90 12.37 11.10 11.63
C GLN A 90 11.51 11.75 12.72
N TYR A 91 10.48 12.48 12.32
CA TYR A 91 9.55 13.16 13.22
C TYR A 91 8.24 12.39 13.45
N ARG A 92 8.08 11.27 12.79
CA ARG A 92 6.91 10.38 12.88
C ARG A 92 7.37 8.92 12.91
N PRO A 93 8.11 8.54 13.97
CA PRO A 93 8.73 7.21 14.00
C PRO A 93 7.67 6.11 14.00
N VAL A 94 7.92 5.09 13.19
CA VAL A 94 7.10 3.87 13.13
C VAL A 94 7.94 2.65 13.48
N ARG A 95 7.33 1.67 14.14
CA ARG A 95 8.02 0.46 14.61
C ARG A 95 7.98 -0.70 13.62
N VAL A 96 7.65 -0.45 12.35
CA VAL A 96 7.67 -1.48 11.30
C VAL A 96 8.92 -1.30 10.45
N GLU A 97 9.44 -2.40 9.88
CA GLU A 97 10.48 -2.31 8.86
C GLU A 97 9.93 -1.57 7.65
N LEU A 98 10.61 -0.48 7.26
CA LEU A 98 10.22 0.35 6.13
C LEU A 98 11.25 0.27 5.02
N GLY A 99 10.81 -0.10 3.81
CA GLY A 99 11.58 -0.01 2.58
C GLY A 99 11.05 1.09 1.66
N THR A 100 11.92 1.63 0.80
CA THR A 100 11.53 2.61 -0.23
C THR A 100 11.67 2.03 -1.63
N ASP A 101 10.68 2.31 -2.48
CA ASP A 101 10.62 1.88 -3.88
C ASP A 101 9.97 2.98 -4.74
N PRO A 102 10.72 4.06 -5.07
CA PRO A 102 10.17 5.21 -5.78
C PRO A 102 9.59 4.87 -7.16
N GLU A 103 10.08 3.80 -7.78
CA GLU A 103 9.63 3.34 -9.09
C GLU A 103 8.46 2.35 -9.03
N ALA A 104 7.99 1.98 -7.84
CA ALA A 104 6.93 0.99 -7.62
C ALA A 104 7.21 -0.37 -8.30
N LEU A 105 8.49 -0.79 -8.34
CA LEU A 105 8.89 -2.08 -8.93
C LEU A 105 8.29 -3.25 -8.16
N THR A 106 8.27 -3.15 -6.83
CA THR A 106 7.69 -4.18 -5.98
C THR A 106 6.18 -4.31 -6.20
N HIS A 107 5.46 -3.20 -6.35
CA HIS A 107 4.03 -3.25 -6.68
C HIS A 107 3.80 -4.02 -7.98
N ARG A 108 4.55 -3.68 -9.05
CA ARG A 108 4.45 -4.39 -10.34
C ARG A 108 4.81 -5.86 -10.22
N ALA A 109 5.85 -6.19 -9.45
CA ALA A 109 6.27 -7.57 -9.24
C ALA A 109 5.19 -8.41 -8.53
N PHE A 110 4.46 -7.80 -7.57
CA PHE A 110 3.31 -8.42 -6.90
C PHE A 110 2.01 -8.35 -7.72
N GLY A 111 2.08 -7.88 -8.97
CA GLY A 111 0.92 -7.75 -9.86
C GLY A 111 -0.06 -6.64 -9.48
N VAL A 112 0.34 -5.74 -8.59
CA VAL A 112 -0.47 -4.59 -8.18
C VAL A 112 -0.21 -3.45 -9.16
N THR A 113 -1.11 -3.29 -10.11
CA THR A 113 -1.00 -2.28 -11.15
C THR A 113 -1.55 -0.93 -10.72
N LYS A 114 -1.31 0.09 -11.52
CA LYS A 114 -1.98 1.39 -11.45
C LYS A 114 -3.05 1.46 -12.53
N PHE A 115 -4.13 2.17 -12.24
CA PHE A 115 -5.14 2.44 -13.26
C PHE A 115 -4.72 3.63 -14.15
N VAL A 116 -5.27 3.64 -15.36
CA VAL A 116 -5.10 4.74 -16.31
C VAL A 116 -6.27 5.69 -16.16
N LEU A 117 -5.98 6.99 -15.97
CA LEU A 117 -7.00 8.03 -16.02
C LEU A 117 -7.35 8.33 -17.47
N MET A 118 -8.58 8.02 -17.82
CA MET A 118 -9.19 8.34 -19.11
C MET A 118 -9.81 9.74 -19.07
N PRO A 119 -9.98 10.41 -20.21
CA PRO A 119 -10.74 11.66 -20.28
C PRO A 119 -12.16 11.50 -19.69
N ASP A 120 -12.69 12.53 -19.01
CA ASP A 120 -14.05 12.50 -18.44
C ASP A 120 -15.16 12.40 -19.51
N THR A 121 -14.81 12.58 -20.78
CA THR A 121 -15.70 12.37 -21.94
C THR A 121 -15.78 10.90 -22.40
N THR A 122 -14.98 9.99 -21.79
CA THR A 122 -15.01 8.56 -22.13
C THR A 122 -16.36 7.95 -21.75
N ASP A 123 -16.93 7.16 -22.64
CA ASP A 123 -18.18 6.43 -22.36
C ASP A 123 -17.99 5.53 -21.15
N PRO A 124 -18.81 5.61 -20.10
CA PRO A 124 -18.70 4.76 -18.91
C PRO A 124 -18.65 3.26 -19.20
N ARG A 125 -19.25 2.82 -20.34
CA ARG A 125 -19.23 1.41 -20.79
C ARG A 125 -17.86 0.94 -21.27
N GLU A 126 -16.97 1.87 -21.63
CA GLU A 126 -15.58 1.58 -22.04
C GLU A 126 -14.62 1.51 -20.85
N LEU A 127 -15.04 1.96 -19.67
CA LEU A 127 -14.23 1.91 -18.48
C LEU A 127 -14.16 0.48 -17.94
N GLN A 128 -12.96 0.05 -17.60
CA GLN A 128 -12.67 -1.30 -17.12
C GLN A 128 -11.98 -1.22 -15.74
N TRP A 129 -12.76 -1.00 -14.69
CA TRP A 129 -12.20 -1.09 -13.35
C TRP A 129 -11.59 -2.46 -13.07
N PRO A 130 -10.42 -2.57 -12.43
CA PRO A 130 -9.57 -1.50 -11.90
C PRO A 130 -8.48 -0.99 -12.87
N ARG A 131 -8.59 -1.24 -14.16
CA ARG A 131 -7.57 -0.87 -15.16
C ARG A 131 -7.71 0.56 -15.66
N THR A 132 -8.93 1.04 -15.81
CA THR A 132 -9.22 2.39 -16.29
C THR A 132 -10.31 3.04 -15.45
N SER A 133 -10.22 4.35 -15.28
CA SER A 133 -11.19 5.18 -14.58
C SER A 133 -11.14 6.59 -15.14
N THR A 134 -12.14 7.42 -14.84
CA THR A 134 -12.10 8.85 -15.09
C THR A 134 -11.99 9.60 -13.76
N MET A 135 -11.58 10.88 -13.81
CA MET A 135 -11.61 11.71 -12.61
C MET A 135 -13.04 11.89 -12.11
N ALA A 136 -14.00 12.08 -13.00
CA ALA A 136 -15.42 12.17 -12.66
C ALA A 136 -15.91 10.92 -11.91
N GLN A 137 -15.53 9.72 -12.35
CA GLN A 137 -15.89 8.46 -11.64
C GLN A 137 -15.32 8.44 -10.21
N LEU A 138 -14.06 8.81 -10.03
CA LEU A 138 -13.44 8.86 -8.69
C LEU A 138 -14.09 9.91 -7.79
N MET A 139 -14.43 11.08 -8.35
CA MET A 139 -15.07 12.16 -7.60
C MET A 139 -16.51 11.87 -7.19
N ASN A 140 -17.22 11.05 -7.97
CA ASN A 140 -18.59 10.63 -7.68
C ASN A 140 -18.68 9.46 -6.67
N ASN A 141 -17.56 8.90 -6.25
CA ASN A 141 -17.53 7.83 -5.24
C ASN A 141 -16.92 8.36 -3.92
N PRO A 142 -17.77 8.80 -2.98
CA PRO A 142 -17.30 9.34 -1.72
C PRO A 142 -16.72 8.24 -0.82
N VAL A 143 -15.55 8.53 -0.23
CA VAL A 143 -14.76 7.62 0.58
C VAL A 143 -14.71 8.03 2.05
N ASN A 144 -14.71 7.07 2.94
CA ASN A 144 -14.28 7.18 4.35
C ASN A 144 -14.00 5.77 4.90
N PRO A 145 -13.01 5.06 4.36
CA PRO A 145 -12.85 3.62 4.58
C PRO A 145 -12.56 3.25 6.04
N HIS A 146 -12.01 4.18 6.83
CA HIS A 146 -11.60 3.92 8.21
C HIS A 146 -12.18 4.92 9.23
N GLY A 147 -13.13 5.75 8.82
CA GLY A 147 -13.72 6.75 9.72
C GLY A 147 -12.79 7.92 10.08
N ASP A 148 -11.73 8.17 9.31
CA ASP A 148 -10.79 9.27 9.54
C ASP A 148 -11.35 10.65 9.21
N LEU A 149 -12.38 10.67 8.37
CA LEU A 149 -13.08 11.85 7.90
C LEU A 149 -14.34 12.08 8.75
N PRO A 150 -14.80 13.32 8.90
CA PRO A 150 -16.04 13.59 9.64
C PRO A 150 -17.27 12.98 8.94
N GLU A 151 -17.23 12.86 7.62
CA GLU A 151 -18.24 12.24 6.77
C GLU A 151 -17.60 11.65 5.51
N LYS A 152 -18.38 10.95 4.68
CA LYS A 152 -17.91 10.51 3.37
C LYS A 152 -17.69 11.72 2.47
N MET A 153 -16.53 11.80 1.84
CA MET A 153 -16.12 12.88 0.93
C MET A 153 -15.60 12.32 -0.37
N ASN A 154 -15.66 13.09 -1.46
CA ASN A 154 -14.93 12.72 -2.67
C ASN A 154 -13.41 12.66 -2.40
N LEU A 155 -12.69 11.90 -3.21
CA LEU A 155 -11.28 11.56 -2.98
C LEU A 155 -10.39 12.82 -2.85
N MET A 156 -10.67 13.89 -3.62
CA MET A 156 -9.88 15.12 -3.58
C MET A 156 -10.13 15.90 -2.27
N ALA A 157 -11.39 16.10 -1.89
CA ALA A 157 -11.76 16.75 -0.64
C ALA A 157 -11.22 15.97 0.57
N ALA A 158 -11.33 14.64 0.55
CA ALA A 158 -10.76 13.76 1.57
C ALA A 158 -9.24 13.92 1.68
N THR A 159 -8.53 13.94 0.55
CA THR A 159 -7.08 14.16 0.50
C THR A 159 -6.69 15.52 1.07
N GLN A 160 -7.39 16.58 0.68
CA GLN A 160 -7.13 17.93 1.17
C GLN A 160 -7.39 18.04 2.68
N TYR A 161 -8.52 17.53 3.15
CA TYR A 161 -8.87 17.50 4.58
C TYR A 161 -7.81 16.79 5.42
N LEU A 162 -7.41 15.59 5.01
CA LEU A 162 -6.43 14.81 5.74
C LEU A 162 -5.03 15.44 5.71
N ASN A 163 -4.61 16.03 4.58
CA ASN A 163 -3.33 16.75 4.49
C ASN A 163 -3.31 17.94 5.47
N GLN A 164 -4.39 18.72 5.51
CA GLN A 164 -4.52 19.85 6.44
C GLN A 164 -4.49 19.38 7.90
N LYS A 165 -5.25 18.32 8.22
CA LYS A 165 -5.30 17.73 9.55
C LYS A 165 -3.95 17.19 10.02
N ASP A 166 -3.15 16.63 9.09
CA ASP A 166 -1.84 16.06 9.37
C ASP A 166 -0.71 17.11 9.35
N GLY A 167 -0.99 18.36 8.96
CA GLY A 167 0.02 19.38 8.72
C GLY A 167 1.04 18.93 7.65
N PHE A 168 0.55 18.22 6.61
CA PHE A 168 1.42 17.70 5.57
C PHE A 168 1.61 18.73 4.46
N GLU A 169 2.87 19.06 4.22
CA GLU A 169 3.30 19.89 3.09
C GLU A 169 3.95 19.02 2.03
N MET A 170 3.42 19.12 0.82
CA MET A 170 3.93 18.39 -0.34
C MET A 170 5.23 19.01 -0.82
N THR A 171 6.26 18.19 -0.99
CA THR A 171 7.54 18.60 -1.59
C THR A 171 7.56 18.31 -3.08
N ASP A 172 8.57 18.82 -3.80
CA ASP A 172 8.77 18.50 -5.23
C ASP A 172 8.97 17.00 -5.45
N VAL A 173 9.60 16.30 -4.51
CA VAL A 173 9.72 14.83 -4.54
C VAL A 173 8.35 14.18 -4.47
N ASP A 174 7.50 14.60 -3.52
CA ASP A 174 6.16 14.05 -3.37
C ASP A 174 5.30 14.33 -4.61
N ALA A 175 5.45 15.51 -5.23
CA ALA A 175 4.73 15.88 -6.47
C ALA A 175 5.16 14.98 -7.65
N ARG A 176 6.46 14.76 -7.85
CA ARG A 176 6.97 13.85 -8.89
C ARG A 176 6.49 12.42 -8.69
N ILE A 177 6.55 11.91 -7.47
CA ILE A 177 6.06 10.55 -7.14
C ILE A 177 4.55 10.46 -7.34
N SER A 178 3.79 11.49 -6.95
CA SER A 178 2.34 11.55 -7.18
C SER A 178 2.01 11.52 -8.68
N GLN A 179 2.74 12.24 -9.50
CA GLN A 179 2.56 12.23 -10.95
C GLN A 179 2.86 10.86 -11.55
N ALA A 180 3.92 10.18 -11.09
CA ALA A 180 4.33 8.88 -11.59
C ALA A 180 3.43 7.73 -11.08
N ASN A 181 3.05 7.75 -9.80
CA ASN A 181 2.45 6.63 -9.08
C ASN A 181 1.14 6.99 -8.34
N GLY A 182 0.52 8.14 -8.61
CA GLY A 182 -0.70 8.58 -7.90
C GLY A 182 -1.90 7.65 -8.08
N THR A 183 -1.95 6.94 -9.21
CA THR A 183 -3.00 5.94 -9.50
C THR A 183 -2.62 4.51 -9.12
N GLN A 184 -1.47 4.30 -8.46
CA GLN A 184 -1.04 3.00 -7.94
C GLN A 184 -1.98 2.54 -6.83
N PHE A 185 -2.47 1.30 -6.88
CA PHE A 185 -3.21 0.70 -5.76
C PHE A 185 -2.28 0.35 -4.62
N THR A 186 -2.81 0.35 -3.39
CA THR A 186 -2.15 -0.21 -2.22
C THR A 186 -2.57 -1.66 -2.01
N SER A 187 -1.76 -2.42 -1.28
CA SER A 187 -2.06 -3.83 -1.04
C SER A 187 -1.34 -4.38 0.17
N GLN A 188 -1.84 -5.50 0.68
CA GLN A 188 -1.20 -6.29 1.72
C GLN A 188 -1.15 -7.75 1.28
N PHE A 189 -0.01 -8.40 1.50
CA PHE A 189 0.21 -9.81 1.21
C PHE A 189 0.80 -10.51 2.42
N LEU A 190 0.18 -11.59 2.84
CA LEU A 190 0.76 -12.47 3.84
C LEU A 190 1.53 -13.57 3.12
N VAL A 191 2.84 -13.57 3.31
CA VAL A 191 3.77 -14.53 2.70
C VAL A 191 4.30 -15.45 3.79
N ASP A 192 4.21 -16.78 3.59
CA ASP A 192 4.74 -17.74 4.54
C ASP A 192 6.29 -17.84 4.48
N ALA A 193 6.87 -18.59 5.39
CA ALA A 193 8.32 -18.81 5.43
C ALA A 193 8.87 -19.48 4.16
N GLY A 194 8.06 -20.26 3.43
CA GLY A 194 8.43 -20.85 2.13
C GLY A 194 8.37 -19.85 0.98
N GLY A 195 7.92 -18.62 1.22
CA GLY A 195 7.80 -17.59 0.18
C GLY A 195 6.52 -17.70 -0.64
N VAL A 196 5.48 -18.36 -0.14
CA VAL A 196 4.19 -18.52 -0.81
C VAL A 196 3.18 -17.54 -0.20
N VAL A 197 2.44 -16.83 -1.06
CA VAL A 197 1.34 -15.97 -0.65
C VAL A 197 0.22 -16.83 -0.05
N ARG A 198 -0.23 -16.50 1.15
CA ARG A 198 -1.31 -17.23 1.85
C ARG A 198 -2.58 -16.40 1.96
N TRP A 199 -2.46 -15.10 1.89
CA TRP A 199 -3.58 -14.16 1.90
C TRP A 199 -3.19 -12.86 1.19
N SER A 200 -4.15 -12.16 0.61
CA SER A 200 -3.92 -10.86 -0.02
C SER A 200 -5.14 -9.96 0.06
N PHE A 201 -4.87 -8.68 0.25
CA PHE A 201 -5.81 -7.58 0.09
C PHE A 201 -5.29 -6.61 -0.96
N VAL A 202 -6.16 -6.13 -1.83
CA VAL A 202 -5.85 -5.05 -2.80
C VAL A 202 -6.93 -3.99 -2.68
N GLU A 203 -6.48 -2.73 -2.48
CA GLU A 203 -7.34 -1.57 -2.40
C GLU A 203 -8.32 -1.51 -3.57
N ALA A 204 -9.58 -1.18 -3.26
CA ALA A 204 -10.60 -0.91 -4.27
C ALA A 204 -10.74 -2.01 -5.37
N ARG A 205 -10.46 -3.27 -5.03
CA ARG A 205 -10.56 -4.38 -6.00
C ARG A 205 -11.91 -4.44 -6.68
N ASP A 206 -12.98 -4.22 -5.92
CA ASP A 206 -14.36 -4.44 -6.37
C ASP A 206 -15.00 -3.15 -6.91
N GLY A 207 -14.41 -1.99 -6.67
CA GLY A 207 -14.94 -0.72 -7.15
C GLY A 207 -14.22 0.51 -6.59
N PRO A 208 -14.41 1.69 -7.22
CA PRO A 208 -13.75 2.93 -6.81
C PRO A 208 -14.15 3.42 -5.42
N GLU A 209 -15.26 2.97 -4.85
CA GLU A 209 -15.70 3.26 -3.48
C GLU A 209 -14.73 2.71 -2.41
N GLY A 210 -13.91 1.72 -2.77
CA GLY A 210 -12.86 1.16 -1.92
C GLY A 210 -11.56 1.97 -1.88
N MET A 211 -11.47 3.09 -2.60
CA MET A 211 -10.28 3.93 -2.63
C MET A 211 -9.92 4.49 -1.25
N GLY A 212 -8.63 4.51 -0.95
CA GLY A 212 -8.11 4.88 0.37
C GLY A 212 -8.22 3.78 1.42
N GLY A 213 -8.77 2.60 1.06
CA GLY A 213 -8.92 1.47 1.97
C GLY A 213 -7.63 0.66 2.18
N SER A 214 -7.63 -0.10 3.25
CA SER A 214 -6.65 -1.14 3.57
C SER A 214 -7.34 -2.24 4.38
N ALA A 215 -6.74 -3.42 4.45
CA ALA A 215 -7.24 -4.46 5.34
C ALA A 215 -7.29 -3.97 6.79
N GLY A 216 -8.33 -4.34 7.49
CA GLY A 216 -8.48 -4.07 8.92
C GLY A 216 -7.55 -4.91 9.78
N GLU A 217 -7.34 -4.49 11.02
CA GLU A 217 -6.52 -5.24 11.99
C GLU A 217 -7.04 -6.67 12.19
N GLU A 218 -8.34 -6.82 12.41
CA GLU A 218 -8.97 -8.13 12.64
C GLU A 218 -8.75 -9.08 11.46
N GLU A 219 -8.88 -8.56 10.23
CA GLU A 219 -8.68 -9.33 9.01
C GLU A 219 -7.23 -9.81 8.87
N MET A 220 -6.25 -8.91 9.08
CA MET A 220 -4.83 -9.26 9.02
C MET A 220 -4.44 -10.28 10.10
N VAL A 221 -4.95 -10.11 11.33
CA VAL A 221 -4.69 -11.05 12.44
C VAL A 221 -5.36 -12.40 12.18
N ALA A 222 -6.57 -12.42 11.63
CA ALA A 222 -7.25 -13.66 11.26
C ALA A 222 -6.46 -14.43 10.17
N ALA A 223 -5.95 -13.71 9.16
CA ALA A 223 -5.09 -14.30 8.13
C ALA A 223 -3.80 -14.88 8.73
N ALA A 224 -3.16 -14.16 9.67
CA ALA A 224 -1.97 -14.63 10.36
C ALA A 224 -2.23 -15.92 11.17
N LYS A 225 -3.33 -16.00 11.91
CA LYS A 225 -3.74 -17.20 12.65
C LYS A 225 -3.98 -18.43 11.75
N ALA A 226 -4.40 -18.20 10.51
CA ALA A 226 -4.69 -19.29 9.58
C ALA A 226 -3.43 -19.98 9.04
N ILE A 227 -2.26 -19.32 9.06
CA ILE A 227 -0.99 -19.93 8.62
C ILE A 227 -0.39 -20.84 9.70
N GLY A 228 -0.60 -20.52 10.96
CA GLY A 228 -0.02 -21.25 12.11
C GLY A 228 -0.71 -22.58 12.43
N ARG A 229 -1.68 -22.99 11.59
CA ARG A 229 -2.36 -24.27 11.66
C ARG A 229 -1.89 -25.16 10.50
#